data_1c91cb3a26e63be43d2837b3378290f8
#
_entry.id   1c91cb3a26e63be43d2837b3378290f8
#
_cell.length_a   1.000
_cell.length_b   1.000
_cell.length_c   1.000
_cell.angle_alpha   90.00
_cell.angle_beta   90.00
_cell.angle_gamma   90.00
#
_symmetry.space_group_name_H-M   'P 1'
#
loop_
_entity.id
_entity.type
_entity.pdbx_description
1 polymer ?
#
loop_
_entity_poly.entity_id
_entity_poly.type
_entity_poly.pdbx_seq_one_letter_code
_entity_poly.pdbx_strand_id
1 'polypeptide(L)'
;VEDDLFIHVANKSRLHKMLGNGEQVCISFAECSEWVLSKSAYHHSANYRSAVLFCSGEQVVDVEAFDHAFAVLINQLEADRWSQVRPPNAIERKATALIKLSIDEGSFKSREGGPNEEPEDMALPVWYGTIPTCPFSSAGGAAEKR
;
A
#
# COMPACT_ATOMS: atom_id res chain seq x y z
N VAL A 1 11.33 -12.46 1.01
CA VAL A 1 10.78 -13.15 2.14
C VAL A 1 9.34 -13.35 1.81
N GLU A 2 8.98 -14.58 1.46
CA GLU A 2 7.94 -14.85 0.49
C GLU A 2 6.51 -14.46 0.92
N ASP A 3 6.16 -14.32 2.19
CA ASP A 3 4.81 -13.97 2.62
C ASP A 3 4.77 -13.15 3.94
N ASP A 4 5.89 -12.56 4.32
CA ASP A 4 5.97 -11.79 5.55
C ASP A 4 5.60 -10.32 5.30
N LEU A 5 4.71 -9.77 6.09
CA LEU A 5 4.41 -8.35 6.11
C LEU A 5 5.23 -7.67 7.22
N PHE A 6 5.90 -6.58 6.88
CA PHE A 6 6.67 -5.79 7.84
C PHE A 6 6.15 -4.36 7.90
N ILE A 7 6.14 -3.82 9.11
CA ILE A 7 5.92 -2.39 9.34
C ILE A 7 7.05 -1.84 10.20
N HIS A 8 7.39 -0.58 9.99
CA HIS A 8 8.26 0.14 10.90
C HIS A 8 7.48 1.24 11.62
N VAL A 9 7.71 1.37 12.91
CA VAL A 9 7.01 2.32 13.77
C VAL A 9 7.99 2.96 14.76
N ALA A 10 7.65 4.11 15.29
CA ALA A 10 8.44 4.67 16.38
C ALA A 10 8.36 3.78 17.64
N ASN A 11 9.49 3.51 18.26
CA ASN A 11 9.57 2.67 19.47
C ASN A 11 8.65 3.13 20.62
N LYS A 12 8.33 4.42 20.67
CA LYS A 12 7.43 4.99 21.69
C LYS A 12 5.97 5.10 21.23
N SER A 13 5.64 4.59 20.04
CA SER A 13 4.28 4.66 19.50
C SER A 13 3.31 3.80 20.29
N ARG A 14 2.02 4.17 20.24
CA ARG A 14 0.94 3.35 20.79
C ARG A 14 0.89 1.99 20.10
N LEU A 15 1.04 1.96 18.78
CA LEU A 15 1.00 0.73 17.98
C LEU A 15 2.09 -0.27 18.41
N HIS A 16 3.34 0.21 18.63
CA HIS A 16 4.41 -0.64 19.14
C HIS A 16 4.08 -1.26 20.50
N LYS A 17 3.47 -0.46 21.41
CA LYS A 17 3.08 -0.97 22.73
C LYS A 17 1.97 -2.03 22.64
N MET A 18 0.96 -1.81 21.80
CA MET A 18 -0.14 -2.74 21.60
C MET A 18 0.39 -4.09 21.05
N LEU A 19 1.20 -4.05 20.02
CA LEU A 19 1.80 -5.26 19.44
C LEU A 19 2.74 -5.98 20.43
N GLY A 20 3.52 -5.23 21.22
CA GLY A 20 4.37 -5.78 22.26
C GLY A 20 3.59 -6.44 23.41
N ASN A 21 2.33 -6.07 23.62
CA ASN A 21 1.40 -6.71 24.54
C ASN A 21 0.65 -7.91 23.94
N GLY A 22 0.90 -8.26 22.69
CA GLY A 22 0.20 -9.32 21.97
C GLY A 22 -1.20 -8.95 21.51
N GLU A 23 -1.52 -7.66 21.46
CA GLU A 23 -2.81 -7.20 20.95
C GLU A 23 -2.86 -7.33 19.42
N GLN A 24 -4.01 -7.78 18.90
CA GLN A 24 -4.26 -7.83 17.48
C GLN A 24 -4.49 -6.43 16.92
N VAL A 25 -3.98 -6.17 15.72
CA VAL A 25 -4.16 -4.92 14.99
C VAL A 25 -4.86 -5.16 13.67
N CYS A 26 -5.61 -4.16 13.22
CA CYS A 26 -6.22 -4.15 11.90
C CYS A 26 -5.41 -3.24 10.96
N ILE A 27 -5.01 -3.77 9.81
CA ILE A 27 -4.31 -3.03 8.76
C ILE A 27 -5.21 -3.00 7.54
N SER A 28 -5.40 -1.81 6.97
CA SER A 28 -6.12 -1.66 5.72
C SER A 28 -5.25 -1.01 4.65
N PHE A 29 -5.34 -1.56 3.45
CA PHE A 29 -4.76 -1.01 2.24
C PHE A 29 -5.87 -0.70 1.26
N ALA A 30 -5.78 0.43 0.58
CA ALA A 30 -6.70 0.77 -0.49
C ALA A 30 -5.96 1.56 -1.56
N GLU A 31 -6.19 1.17 -2.80
CA GLU A 31 -5.72 1.86 -3.99
C GLU A 31 -6.91 2.03 -4.93
N CYS A 32 -7.12 3.25 -5.41
CA CYS A 32 -8.08 3.55 -6.45
C CYS A 32 -7.27 3.98 -7.69
N SER A 33 -7.29 3.17 -8.74
CA SER A 33 -6.51 3.42 -9.96
C SER A 33 -7.25 4.31 -10.95
N GLU A 34 -8.58 4.15 -11.05
CA GLU A 34 -9.40 4.88 -12.01
C GLU A 34 -10.80 5.16 -11.48
N TRP A 35 -11.36 6.28 -11.89
CA TRP A 35 -12.81 6.52 -11.84
C TRP A 35 -13.47 5.92 -13.08
N VAL A 36 -14.60 5.28 -12.90
CA VAL A 36 -15.40 4.69 -13.98
C VAL A 36 -16.64 5.54 -14.15
N LEU A 37 -16.70 6.26 -15.27
CA LEU A 37 -17.80 7.14 -15.61
C LEU A 37 -18.73 6.45 -16.60
N SER A 38 -20.01 6.48 -16.31
CA SER A 38 -21.09 5.87 -17.10
C SER A 38 -22.03 6.95 -17.62
N LYS A 39 -22.84 6.60 -18.59
CA LYS A 39 -23.95 7.42 -19.07
C LYS A 39 -25.11 7.50 -18.07
N SER A 40 -25.26 6.48 -17.21
CA SER A 40 -26.19 6.46 -16.10
C SER A 40 -25.51 6.87 -14.80
N ALA A 41 -26.16 7.74 -14.00
CA ALA A 41 -25.67 8.12 -12.68
C ALA A 41 -25.50 6.92 -11.73
N TYR A 42 -26.28 5.87 -11.90
CA TYR A 42 -26.23 4.68 -11.08
C TYR A 42 -24.99 3.82 -11.34
N HIS A 43 -24.46 3.79 -12.55
CA HIS A 43 -23.38 2.91 -12.96
C HIS A 43 -21.97 3.53 -12.83
N HIS A 44 -21.84 4.74 -12.30
CA HIS A 44 -20.56 5.30 -11.94
C HIS A 44 -19.87 4.43 -10.88
N SER A 45 -18.57 4.23 -11.00
CA SER A 45 -17.80 3.33 -10.12
C SER A 45 -16.34 3.75 -10.04
N ALA A 46 -15.52 2.89 -9.46
CA ALA A 46 -14.06 3.02 -9.44
C ALA A 46 -13.39 1.66 -9.68
N ASN A 47 -12.24 1.65 -10.31
CA ASN A 47 -11.34 0.52 -10.34
C ASN A 47 -10.42 0.62 -9.12
N TYR A 48 -10.39 -0.41 -8.31
CA TYR A 48 -9.71 -0.39 -7.02
C TYR A 48 -9.23 -1.77 -6.59
N ARG A 49 -8.29 -1.76 -5.66
CA ARG A 49 -7.88 -2.92 -4.86
C ARG A 49 -7.90 -2.50 -3.40
N SER A 50 -8.39 -3.36 -2.54
CA SER A 50 -8.35 -3.13 -1.10
C SER A 50 -8.15 -4.43 -0.35
N ALA A 51 -7.44 -4.34 0.77
CA ALA A 51 -7.29 -5.43 1.72
C ALA A 51 -7.53 -4.92 3.13
N VAL A 52 -8.17 -5.73 3.94
CA VAL A 52 -8.30 -5.54 5.39
C VAL A 52 -7.77 -6.79 6.05
N LEU A 53 -6.74 -6.62 6.88
CA LEU A 53 -6.01 -7.71 7.51
C LEU A 53 -6.04 -7.54 9.02
N PHE A 54 -6.34 -8.59 9.74
CA PHE A 54 -6.17 -8.67 11.19
C PHE A 54 -4.87 -9.41 11.46
N CYS A 55 -3.98 -8.77 12.19
CA CYS A 55 -2.60 -9.25 12.35
C CYS A 55 -2.20 -9.26 13.81
N SER A 56 -1.43 -10.24 14.19
CA SER A 56 -0.56 -10.22 15.36
C SER A 56 0.86 -9.86 14.94
N GLY A 57 1.66 -9.32 15.85
CA GLY A 57 2.98 -8.80 15.51
C GLY A 57 4.08 -9.21 16.47
N GLU A 58 5.27 -9.41 15.93
CA GLU A 58 6.49 -9.69 16.67
C GLU A 58 7.58 -8.69 16.30
N GLN A 59 8.26 -8.14 17.31
CA GLN A 59 9.36 -7.23 17.07
C GLN A 59 10.59 -7.97 16.53
N VAL A 60 11.14 -7.49 15.44
CA VAL A 60 12.41 -7.96 14.89
C VAL A 60 13.55 -7.29 15.66
N VAL A 61 14.31 -8.09 16.41
CA VAL A 61 15.44 -7.61 17.23
C VAL A 61 16.80 -7.85 16.58
N ASP A 62 16.88 -8.77 15.63
CA ASP A 62 18.09 -9.05 14.88
C ASP A 62 18.45 -7.91 13.92
N VAL A 63 19.72 -7.48 13.95
CA VAL A 63 20.20 -6.32 13.18
C VAL A 63 20.24 -6.63 11.68
N GLU A 64 20.62 -7.83 11.29
CA GLU A 64 20.71 -8.21 9.88
C GLU A 64 19.30 -8.34 9.27
N ALA A 65 18.36 -8.94 10.00
CA ALA A 65 16.97 -9.01 9.61
C ALA A 65 16.31 -7.62 9.52
N PHE A 66 16.66 -6.71 10.44
CA PHE A 66 16.22 -5.32 10.40
C PHE A 66 16.70 -4.62 9.12
N ASP A 67 17.99 -4.71 8.82
CA ASP A 67 18.56 -4.08 7.63
C ASP A 67 18.03 -4.69 6.34
N HIS A 68 17.84 -6.00 6.31
CA HIS A 68 17.24 -6.69 5.16
C HIS A 68 15.82 -6.19 4.88
N ALA A 69 14.97 -6.09 5.91
CA ALA A 69 13.60 -5.60 5.74
C ALA A 69 13.56 -4.13 5.31
N PHE A 70 14.47 -3.29 5.84
CA PHE A 70 14.59 -1.90 5.37
C PHE A 70 15.09 -1.82 3.93
N ALA A 71 16.03 -2.69 3.53
CA ALA A 71 16.50 -2.75 2.15
C ALA A 71 15.36 -3.12 1.19
N VAL A 72 14.52 -4.09 1.55
CA VAL A 72 13.33 -4.47 0.78
C VAL A 72 12.38 -3.27 0.66
N LEU A 73 12.05 -2.60 1.78
CA LEU A 73 11.15 -1.45 1.79
C LEU A 73 11.67 -0.30 0.90
N ILE A 74 12.95 0.05 1.02
CA ILE A 74 13.55 1.15 0.25
C ILE A 74 13.64 0.82 -1.24
N ASN A 75 13.98 -0.43 -1.59
CA ASN A 75 14.05 -0.86 -2.98
C ASN A 75 12.66 -1.02 -3.64
N GLN A 76 11.57 -1.10 -2.87
CA GLN A 76 10.21 -1.00 -3.40
C GLN A 76 9.86 0.43 -3.85
N LEU A 77 10.47 1.44 -3.25
CA LEU A 77 10.27 2.85 -3.65
C LEU A 77 11.04 3.19 -4.92
N GLU A 78 12.27 2.70 -5.04
CA GLU A 78 13.14 2.85 -6.20
C GLU A 78 14.11 1.66 -6.27
N ALA A 79 14.23 1.04 -7.44
CA ALA A 79 15.12 -0.11 -7.64
C ALA A 79 16.58 0.25 -7.27
N ASP A 80 17.25 -0.65 -6.56
CA ASP A 80 18.65 -0.50 -6.10
C ASP A 80 18.93 0.73 -5.20
N ARG A 81 17.87 1.36 -4.68
CA ARG A 81 18.03 2.56 -3.85
C ARG A 81 18.81 2.31 -2.56
N TRP A 82 18.66 1.14 -1.95
CA TRP A 82 19.39 0.79 -0.74
C TRP A 82 20.91 0.88 -0.90
N SER A 83 21.45 0.47 -2.03
CA SER A 83 22.90 0.53 -2.30
C SER A 83 23.45 1.95 -2.43
N GLN A 84 22.58 2.94 -2.66
CA GLN A 84 22.92 4.35 -2.89
C GLN A 84 22.83 5.19 -1.62
N VAL A 85 22.23 4.66 -0.57
CA VAL A 85 22.02 5.37 0.70
C VAL A 85 22.77 4.69 1.84
N ARG A 86 23.09 5.44 2.89
CA ARG A 86 23.64 4.81 4.08
C ARG A 86 22.56 4.03 4.85
N PRO A 87 22.90 2.90 5.47
CA PRO A 87 21.97 2.21 6.37
C PRO A 87 21.64 3.06 7.60
N PRO A 88 20.56 2.75 8.32
CA PRO A 88 20.22 3.42 9.58
C PRO A 88 21.36 3.35 10.59
N ASN A 89 21.67 4.45 11.24
CA ASN A 89 22.66 4.48 12.32
C ASN A 89 22.07 3.94 13.64
N ALA A 90 22.90 3.81 14.67
CA ALA A 90 22.49 3.26 15.97
C ALA A 90 21.36 4.04 16.65
N ILE A 91 21.34 5.38 16.50
CA ILE A 91 20.29 6.23 17.07
C ILE A 91 18.97 6.02 16.34
N GLU A 92 19.01 5.97 15.02
CA GLU A 92 17.84 5.73 14.15
C GLU A 92 17.25 4.34 14.41
N ARG A 93 18.08 3.29 14.52
CA ARG A 93 17.64 1.94 14.89
C ARG A 93 16.99 1.91 16.27
N LYS A 94 17.60 2.58 17.26
CA LYS A 94 17.05 2.66 18.62
C LYS A 94 15.70 3.39 18.67
N ALA A 95 15.47 4.34 17.77
CA ALA A 95 14.21 5.09 17.69
C ALA A 95 13.09 4.34 16.97
N THR A 96 13.43 3.31 16.22
CA THR A 96 12.51 2.60 15.31
C THR A 96 12.34 1.15 15.73
N ALA A 97 11.10 0.68 15.81
CA ALA A 97 10.77 -0.75 15.88
C ALA A 97 10.41 -1.25 14.49
N LEU A 98 11.00 -2.35 14.09
CA LEU A 98 10.56 -3.15 12.97
C LEU A 98 9.69 -4.28 13.53
N ILE A 99 8.50 -4.42 13.00
CA ILE A 99 7.53 -5.43 13.41
C ILE A 99 7.26 -6.35 12.23
N LYS A 100 7.46 -7.63 12.42
CA LYS A 100 6.97 -8.67 11.54
C LYS A 100 5.52 -8.97 11.92
N LEU A 101 4.63 -8.99 10.94
CA LEU A 101 3.21 -9.21 11.13
C LEU A 101 2.81 -10.57 10.57
N SER A 102 2.12 -11.34 11.38
CA SER A 102 1.44 -12.56 10.96
C SER A 102 -0.01 -12.23 10.67
N ILE A 103 -0.50 -12.62 9.50
CA ILE A 103 -1.88 -12.39 9.08
C ILE A 103 -2.73 -13.51 9.67
N ASP A 104 -3.61 -13.17 10.62
CA ASP A 104 -4.51 -14.11 11.29
C ASP A 104 -5.80 -14.30 10.47
N GLU A 105 -6.33 -13.18 9.92
CA GLU A 105 -7.52 -13.14 9.09
C GLU A 105 -7.43 -11.97 8.11
N GLY A 106 -8.08 -12.11 6.95
CA GLY A 106 -8.08 -11.04 5.97
C GLY A 106 -9.22 -11.12 4.96
N SER A 107 -9.56 -9.98 4.40
CA SER A 107 -10.45 -9.89 3.25
C SER A 107 -9.82 -9.02 2.16
N PHE A 108 -10.07 -9.41 0.92
CA PHE A 108 -9.58 -8.72 -0.26
C PHE A 108 -10.75 -8.40 -1.18
N LYS A 109 -10.75 -7.20 -1.76
CA LYS A 109 -11.71 -6.78 -2.78
C LYS A 109 -10.98 -6.08 -3.91
N SER A 110 -11.38 -6.37 -5.14
CA SER A 110 -10.90 -5.67 -6.32
C SER A 110 -12.03 -5.49 -7.32
N ARG A 111 -11.92 -4.43 -8.11
CA ARG A 111 -12.70 -4.21 -9.31
C ARG A 111 -11.77 -3.67 -10.39
N GLU A 112 -11.90 -4.22 -11.58
CA GLU A 112 -11.23 -3.78 -12.80
C GLU A 112 -12.24 -3.82 -13.95
N GLY A 113 -12.14 -2.88 -14.89
CA GLY A 113 -12.93 -2.85 -16.10
C GLY A 113 -13.60 -1.51 -16.39
N GLY A 114 -14.21 -1.43 -17.54
CA GLY A 114 -14.93 -0.25 -18.00
C GLY A 114 -16.29 -0.06 -17.31
N PRO A 115 -17.04 0.97 -17.75
CA PRO A 115 -18.41 1.20 -17.31
C PRO A 115 -19.34 0.10 -17.81
N ASN A 116 -20.36 -0.18 -17.02
CA ASN A 116 -21.47 -1.04 -17.40
C ASN A 116 -22.60 -0.12 -17.90
N GLU A 117 -23.00 -0.28 -19.16
CA GLU A 117 -23.98 0.58 -19.82
C GLU A 117 -25.24 -0.21 -20.18
N GLU A 118 -26.40 0.41 -19.98
CA GLU A 118 -27.64 -0.14 -20.49
C GLU A 118 -27.84 0.21 -21.98
N PRO A 119 -28.42 -0.69 -22.79
CA PRO A 119 -28.60 -0.46 -24.22
C PRO A 119 -29.35 0.84 -24.56
N GLU A 120 -30.37 1.20 -23.74
CA GLU A 120 -31.15 2.41 -23.91
C GLU A 120 -30.35 3.69 -23.66
N ASP A 121 -29.31 3.65 -22.81
CA ASP A 121 -28.48 4.80 -22.48
C ASP A 121 -27.43 5.08 -23.56
N MET A 122 -27.18 4.15 -24.45
CA MET A 122 -26.13 4.29 -25.49
C MET A 122 -26.38 5.47 -26.44
N ALA A 123 -27.64 5.86 -26.63
CA ALA A 123 -28.01 7.01 -27.47
C ALA A 123 -27.76 8.38 -26.80
N LEU A 124 -27.50 8.42 -25.51
CA LEU A 124 -27.23 9.66 -24.80
C LEU A 124 -25.91 10.29 -25.24
N PRO A 125 -25.86 11.59 -25.56
CA PRO A 125 -24.66 12.28 -26.04
C PRO A 125 -23.70 12.64 -24.89
N VAL A 126 -23.43 11.66 -24.01
CA VAL A 126 -22.55 11.83 -22.84
C VAL A 126 -21.36 10.89 -23.00
N TRP A 127 -20.17 11.41 -22.76
CA TRP A 127 -18.96 10.60 -22.73
C TRP A 127 -18.98 9.61 -21.54
N TYR A 128 -18.45 8.44 -21.76
CA TYR A 128 -18.28 7.40 -20.74
C TYR A 128 -16.92 6.69 -20.93
N GLY A 129 -16.40 6.12 -19.87
CA GLY A 129 -15.07 5.48 -19.89
C GLY A 129 -14.39 5.53 -18.53
N THR A 130 -13.09 5.33 -18.51
CA THR A 130 -12.28 5.42 -17.29
C THR A 130 -11.38 6.65 -17.28
N ILE A 131 -11.16 7.21 -16.09
CA ILE A 131 -10.24 8.33 -15.85
C ILE A 131 -9.27 7.93 -14.74
N PRO A 132 -7.94 7.94 -14.98
CA PRO A 132 -6.96 7.69 -13.92
C PRO A 132 -7.14 8.63 -12.73
N THR A 133 -7.08 8.11 -11.50
CA THR A 133 -7.16 8.93 -10.28
C THR A 133 -5.91 9.73 -10.03
N CYS A 134 -4.75 9.26 -10.53
CA CYS A 134 -3.49 9.98 -10.47
C CYS A 134 -2.99 10.24 -11.90
N PRO A 135 -3.08 11.47 -12.41
CA PRO A 135 -2.63 11.79 -13.75
C PRO A 135 -1.10 11.67 -13.94
N PHE A 136 -0.35 11.48 -12.84
CA PHE A 136 1.10 11.32 -12.87
C PHE A 136 1.58 9.88 -12.83
N SER A 137 0.71 8.89 -12.65
CA SER A 137 1.10 7.47 -12.57
C SER A 137 1.40 6.84 -13.94
N SER A 138 1.00 7.46 -15.04
CA SER A 138 1.23 6.95 -16.39
C SER A 138 2.42 7.58 -17.13
N ALA A 139 3.08 8.56 -16.54
CA ALA A 139 4.31 9.09 -17.07
C ALA A 139 5.47 8.66 -16.17
N GLY A 140 6.27 7.71 -16.63
CA GLY A 140 7.64 7.54 -16.15
C GLY A 140 8.42 8.82 -16.41
N GLY A 141 8.02 9.90 -15.77
CA GLY A 141 8.70 11.17 -15.77
C GLY A 141 9.92 11.03 -14.88
N ALA A 142 11.10 10.94 -15.50
CA ALA A 142 12.34 11.22 -14.82
C ALA A 142 12.16 12.55 -14.07
N ALA A 143 12.18 12.51 -12.75
CA ALA A 143 12.31 13.71 -11.96
C ALA A 143 13.60 14.39 -12.41
N GLU A 144 13.51 15.56 -13.03
CA GLU A 144 14.67 16.39 -13.29
C GLU A 144 15.41 16.60 -11.97
N LYS A 145 16.67 16.21 -11.95
CA LYS A 145 17.57 16.45 -10.84
C LYS A 145 17.62 17.97 -10.63
N ARG A 146 17.07 18.45 -9.52
CA ARG A 146 17.40 19.76 -8.97
C ARG A 146 18.66 19.67 -8.13
#